data_ba1bffc8e6636241f35a4afefcf39069
#
_entry.id   ba1bffc8e6636241f35a4afefcf39069
#
_cell.length_a   1.000
_cell.length_b   1.000
_cell.length_c   1.000
_cell.angle_alpha   90.00
_cell.angle_beta   90.00
_cell.angle_gamma   90.00
#
_symmetry.space_group_name_H-M   'P 1'
#
loop_
_entity.id
_entity.type
_entity.pdbx_description
1 polymer ?
#
loop_
_entity_poly.entity_id
_entity_poly.type
_entity_poly.pdbx_seq_one_letter_code
_entity_poly.pdbx_strand_id
1 'polypeptide(L)'
;QIRAHLNMSQTEFAEQLNVTFQTVNRWENGRAVPNKLAQSKMFDFCKEKHIPVYDMTLKRIAEESEAIKLDTDRVLLYHGSKSGIEGPIEPKSRKQCDFGKGFYMGTDPGQALTLICDYEKSKFYIVSVSVDKLAHIEVPADIDWAMLVAYHRGKMEKINGTPFYNKYRAMTLNKDLIIGSIANDRMFFVIDNFFVGNVTDMALINSLSALQLGKQYVAVSQKGCDSVHIEAEVELSYLERLFMKEVAEENRARGISLANDICKNYRREGMFFDEILDEAKSGGKQ
;
A
#
# COMPACT_ATOMS: atom_id res chain seq x y z
N GLN A 1 8.88 -23.54 -8.51
CA GLN A 1 7.43 -23.29 -8.34
C GLN A 1 6.70 -23.30 -9.69
N ILE A 2 7.08 -22.45 -10.70
CA ILE A 2 6.43 -22.33 -12.01
C ILE A 2 6.30 -23.70 -12.72
N ARG A 3 7.44 -24.42 -12.86
CA ARG A 3 7.47 -25.75 -13.49
C ARG A 3 6.59 -26.75 -12.76
N ALA A 4 6.65 -26.77 -11.43
CA ALA A 4 5.84 -27.67 -10.62
C ALA A 4 4.33 -27.37 -10.76
N HIS A 5 3.94 -26.11 -10.91
CA HIS A 5 2.55 -25.71 -11.16
C HIS A 5 1.99 -26.31 -12.46
N LEU A 6 2.86 -26.45 -13.48
CA LEU A 6 2.49 -27.03 -14.77
C LEU A 6 2.75 -28.54 -14.87
N ASN A 7 3.25 -29.20 -13.81
CA ASN A 7 3.69 -30.59 -13.82
C ASN A 7 4.71 -30.92 -14.93
N MET A 8 5.55 -29.96 -15.31
CA MET A 8 6.58 -30.12 -16.33
C MET A 8 7.88 -30.72 -15.74
N SER A 9 8.60 -31.51 -16.52
CA SER A 9 9.98 -31.88 -16.21
C SER A 9 10.94 -30.69 -16.40
N GLN A 10 12.13 -30.76 -15.84
CA GLN A 10 13.17 -29.74 -16.07
C GLN A 10 13.55 -29.62 -17.56
N THR A 11 13.52 -30.74 -18.30
CA THR A 11 13.82 -30.77 -19.74
C THR A 11 12.75 -30.01 -20.53
N GLU A 12 11.48 -30.34 -20.34
CA GLU A 12 10.35 -29.65 -20.99
C GLU A 12 10.36 -28.15 -20.69
N PHE A 13 10.60 -27.77 -19.45
CA PHE A 13 10.69 -26.37 -19.07
C PHE A 13 11.89 -25.65 -19.72
N ALA A 14 13.03 -26.33 -19.82
CA ALA A 14 14.21 -25.81 -20.51
C ALA A 14 13.96 -25.58 -22.00
N GLU A 15 13.27 -26.49 -22.67
CA GLU A 15 12.86 -26.35 -24.08
C GLU A 15 11.93 -25.13 -24.27
N GLN A 16 10.93 -24.97 -23.43
CA GLN A 16 10.01 -23.81 -23.49
C GLN A 16 10.74 -22.47 -23.35
N LEU A 17 11.77 -22.39 -22.52
CA LEU A 17 12.56 -21.19 -22.31
C LEU A 17 13.73 -21.04 -23.28
N ASN A 18 13.94 -22.03 -24.17
CA ASN A 18 15.09 -22.08 -25.06
C ASN A 18 16.44 -21.98 -24.32
N VAL A 19 16.58 -22.78 -23.27
CA VAL A 19 17.81 -22.93 -22.47
C VAL A 19 18.14 -24.41 -22.32
N THR A 20 19.32 -24.74 -21.74
CA THR A 20 19.67 -26.12 -21.48
C THR A 20 19.07 -26.67 -20.19
N PHE A 21 18.87 -27.99 -20.11
CA PHE A 21 18.50 -28.68 -18.86
C PHE A 21 19.43 -28.28 -17.70
N GLN A 22 20.74 -28.23 -17.94
CA GLN A 22 21.73 -27.88 -16.91
C GLN A 22 21.49 -26.46 -16.39
N THR A 23 21.02 -25.56 -17.24
CA THR A 23 20.68 -24.16 -16.83
C THR A 23 19.50 -24.14 -15.86
N VAL A 24 18.42 -24.85 -16.20
CA VAL A 24 17.25 -24.96 -15.30
C VAL A 24 17.63 -25.67 -13.99
N ASN A 25 18.38 -26.77 -14.08
CA ASN A 25 18.82 -27.48 -12.89
C ASN A 25 19.68 -26.61 -11.95
N ARG A 26 20.55 -25.76 -12.50
CA ARG A 26 21.35 -24.80 -11.69
C ARG A 26 20.49 -23.77 -11.04
N TRP A 27 19.43 -23.25 -11.71
CA TRP A 27 18.48 -22.30 -11.13
C TRP A 27 17.68 -22.91 -9.99
N GLU A 28 17.13 -24.11 -10.20
CA GLU A 28 16.29 -24.79 -9.19
C GLU A 28 17.08 -25.22 -7.94
N ASN A 29 18.39 -25.51 -8.10
CA ASN A 29 19.29 -25.82 -7.00
C ASN A 29 20.00 -24.61 -6.37
N GLY A 30 19.61 -23.39 -6.73
CA GLY A 30 20.20 -22.16 -6.19
C GLY A 30 21.67 -21.90 -6.58
N ARG A 31 22.19 -22.65 -7.57
CA ARG A 31 23.59 -22.51 -8.03
C ARG A 31 23.79 -21.39 -9.05
N ALA A 32 22.71 -20.83 -9.55
CA ALA A 32 22.69 -19.66 -10.42
C ALA A 32 21.32 -18.98 -10.33
N VAL A 33 21.29 -17.68 -10.59
CA VAL A 33 20.05 -16.89 -10.71
C VAL A 33 19.79 -16.63 -12.20
N PRO A 34 18.55 -16.78 -12.70
CA PRO A 34 18.21 -16.39 -14.07
C PRO A 34 18.53 -14.90 -14.29
N ASN A 35 19.19 -14.57 -15.39
CA ASN A 35 19.41 -13.17 -15.75
C ASN A 35 18.11 -12.49 -16.20
N LYS A 36 18.13 -11.16 -16.35
CA LYS A 36 16.93 -10.39 -16.72
C LYS A 36 16.27 -10.87 -18.02
N LEU A 37 17.05 -11.26 -19.03
CA LEU A 37 16.52 -11.78 -20.29
C LEU A 37 15.78 -13.12 -20.08
N ALA A 38 16.35 -14.03 -19.31
CA ALA A 38 15.71 -15.30 -18.99
C ALA A 38 14.43 -15.08 -18.17
N GLN A 39 14.44 -14.15 -17.21
CA GLN A 39 13.25 -13.80 -16.42
C GLN A 39 12.17 -13.13 -17.27
N SER A 40 12.53 -12.30 -18.27
CA SER A 40 11.55 -11.75 -19.22
C SER A 40 10.90 -12.84 -20.06
N LYS A 41 11.68 -13.83 -20.55
CA LYS A 41 11.11 -14.99 -21.26
C LYS A 41 10.19 -15.83 -20.37
N MET A 42 10.56 -16.00 -19.09
CA MET A 42 9.70 -16.65 -18.10
C MET A 42 8.39 -15.86 -17.90
N PHE A 43 8.45 -14.54 -17.90
CA PHE A 43 7.27 -13.69 -17.78
C PHE A 43 6.30 -13.91 -18.96
N ASP A 44 6.79 -13.85 -20.20
CA ASP A 44 5.98 -14.10 -21.39
C ASP A 44 5.39 -15.52 -21.38
N PHE A 45 6.18 -16.53 -21.02
CA PHE A 45 5.74 -17.91 -20.86
C PHE A 45 4.65 -18.05 -19.80
N CYS A 46 4.82 -17.43 -18.62
CA CYS A 46 3.84 -17.47 -17.54
C CYS A 46 2.52 -16.80 -17.97
N LYS A 47 2.59 -15.70 -18.72
CA LYS A 47 1.40 -15.04 -19.27
C LYS A 47 0.67 -15.95 -20.24
N GLU A 48 1.36 -16.53 -21.19
CA GLU A 48 0.77 -17.47 -22.18
C GLU A 48 0.07 -18.66 -21.50
N LYS A 49 0.67 -19.19 -20.44
CA LYS A 49 0.14 -20.34 -19.69
C LYS A 49 -0.81 -19.93 -18.53
N HIS A 50 -1.11 -18.65 -18.36
CA HIS A 50 -1.97 -18.12 -17.29
C HIS A 50 -1.51 -18.53 -15.89
N ILE A 51 -0.20 -18.54 -15.65
CA ILE A 51 0.35 -18.91 -14.34
C ILE A 51 0.19 -17.74 -13.37
N PRO A 52 -0.44 -17.93 -12.20
CA PRO A 52 -0.75 -16.86 -11.26
C PRO A 52 0.48 -16.54 -10.39
N VAL A 53 1.56 -16.01 -10.98
CA VAL A 53 2.83 -15.74 -10.29
C VAL A 53 2.64 -14.74 -9.14
N TYR A 54 1.78 -13.76 -9.31
CA TYR A 54 1.47 -12.80 -8.25
C TYR A 54 0.84 -13.48 -7.03
N ASP A 55 -0.17 -14.34 -7.23
CA ASP A 55 -0.82 -15.08 -6.14
C ASP A 55 0.15 -16.07 -5.48
N MET A 56 1.05 -16.69 -6.27
CA MET A 56 2.11 -17.55 -5.74
C MET A 56 3.09 -16.76 -4.86
N THR A 57 3.39 -15.50 -5.22
CA THR A 57 4.23 -14.61 -4.40
C THR A 57 3.52 -14.22 -3.11
N LEU A 58 2.23 -13.86 -3.17
CA LEU A 58 1.43 -13.55 -1.97
C LEU A 58 1.35 -14.76 -1.04
N LYS A 59 1.14 -15.96 -1.59
CA LYS A 59 1.11 -17.20 -0.80
C LYS A 59 2.45 -17.45 -0.09
N ARG A 60 3.58 -17.26 -0.77
CA ARG A 60 4.91 -17.38 -0.16
C ARG A 60 5.08 -16.38 0.99
N ILE A 61 4.68 -15.13 0.80
CA ILE A 61 4.74 -14.11 1.85
C ILE A 61 3.84 -14.47 3.03
N ALA A 62 2.65 -15.02 2.77
CA ALA A 62 1.75 -15.48 3.83
C ALA A 62 2.38 -16.63 4.64
N GLU A 63 2.97 -17.63 3.98
CA GLU A 63 3.67 -18.73 4.62
C GLU A 63 4.86 -18.25 5.47
N GLU A 64 5.65 -17.30 4.96
CA GLU A 64 6.75 -16.66 5.72
C GLU A 64 6.20 -15.89 6.93
N SER A 65 5.07 -15.18 6.77
CA SER A 65 4.40 -14.44 7.85
C SER A 65 3.86 -15.35 8.95
N GLU A 66 3.24 -16.48 8.60
CA GLU A 66 2.71 -17.47 9.54
C GLU A 66 3.82 -18.17 10.34
N ALA A 67 5.02 -18.27 9.79
CA ALA A 67 6.17 -18.85 10.48
C ALA A 67 6.74 -17.95 11.58
N ILE A 68 6.40 -16.64 11.55
CA ILE A 68 6.89 -15.66 12.54
C ILE A 68 6.09 -15.81 13.84
N LYS A 69 6.80 -16.04 14.92
CA LYS A 69 6.21 -16.08 16.26
C LYS A 69 6.26 -14.68 16.88
N LEU A 70 5.11 -14.02 16.93
CA LEU A 70 4.98 -12.71 17.56
C LEU A 70 4.59 -12.83 19.04
N ASP A 71 5.02 -11.85 19.84
CA ASP A 71 4.44 -11.59 21.15
C ASP A 71 2.98 -11.16 21.00
N THR A 72 2.15 -11.44 22.01
CA THR A 72 0.69 -11.26 21.95
C THR A 72 0.22 -9.82 21.78
N ASP A 73 1.08 -8.84 22.08
CA ASP A 73 0.81 -7.40 21.98
C ASP A 73 1.27 -6.79 20.64
N ARG A 74 1.79 -7.61 19.71
CA ARG A 74 2.31 -7.13 18.42
C ARG A 74 1.40 -7.45 17.26
N VAL A 75 1.31 -6.49 16.35
CA VAL A 75 0.57 -6.62 15.08
C VAL A 75 1.56 -6.81 13.95
N LEU A 76 1.36 -7.85 13.13
CA LEU A 76 2.16 -8.11 11.94
C LEU A 76 1.66 -7.24 10.79
N LEU A 77 2.60 -6.59 10.11
CA LEU A 77 2.36 -5.63 9.04
C LEU A 77 3.41 -5.77 7.94
N TYR A 78 3.21 -5.05 6.84
CA TYR A 78 4.08 -5.08 5.67
C TYR A 78 4.58 -3.68 5.32
N HIS A 79 5.84 -3.59 4.90
CA HIS A 79 6.45 -2.35 4.46
C HIS A 79 7.23 -2.56 3.16
N GLY A 80 6.97 -1.70 2.18
CA GLY A 80 7.73 -1.63 0.93
C GLY A 80 8.69 -0.44 0.93
N SER A 81 9.98 -0.70 0.81
CA SER A 81 11.01 0.34 0.69
C SER A 81 11.59 0.38 -0.72
N LYS A 82 11.72 1.57 -1.29
CA LYS A 82 12.28 1.79 -2.65
C LYS A 82 13.77 1.49 -2.74
N SER A 83 14.51 1.60 -1.64
CA SER A 83 15.97 1.44 -1.60
C SER A 83 16.48 0.57 -0.45
N GLY A 84 15.57 0.01 0.36
CA GLY A 84 15.90 -0.67 1.61
C GLY A 84 15.84 0.25 2.83
N ILE A 85 15.97 -0.35 4.02
CA ILE A 85 16.06 0.34 5.30
C ILE A 85 17.52 0.29 5.74
N GLU A 86 18.15 1.44 5.85
CA GLU A 86 19.51 1.58 6.36
C GLU A 86 19.48 2.33 7.69
N GLY A 87 20.06 1.73 8.73
CA GLY A 87 20.08 2.28 10.08
C GLY A 87 18.73 2.20 10.82
N PRO A 88 18.50 3.07 11.83
CA PRO A 88 17.29 3.03 12.63
C PRO A 88 16.05 3.43 11.80
N ILE A 89 14.91 2.85 12.18
CA ILE A 89 13.61 3.25 11.61
C ILE A 89 13.27 4.65 12.13
N GLU A 90 12.92 5.53 11.22
CA GLU A 90 12.60 6.93 11.52
C GLU A 90 11.37 7.40 10.71
N PRO A 91 10.63 8.43 11.18
CA PRO A 91 9.49 8.99 10.44
C PRO A 91 9.97 9.85 9.26
N LYS A 92 10.51 9.21 8.20
CA LYS A 92 11.20 9.87 7.08
C LYS A 92 10.37 10.06 5.81
N SER A 93 9.09 9.68 5.79
CA SER A 93 8.27 9.87 4.57
C SER A 93 8.12 11.36 4.22
N ARG A 94 7.56 11.63 3.02
CA ARG A 94 7.23 13.00 2.61
C ARG A 94 6.21 13.61 3.56
N LYS A 95 6.25 14.94 3.75
CA LYS A 95 5.27 15.66 4.61
C LYS A 95 3.83 15.52 4.11
N GLN A 96 3.63 15.45 2.80
CA GLN A 96 2.31 15.40 2.15
C GLN A 96 1.83 13.96 1.90
N CYS A 97 2.15 13.02 2.78
CA CYS A 97 1.52 11.71 2.83
C CYS A 97 0.18 11.80 3.60
N ASP A 98 -0.63 10.75 3.55
CA ASP A 98 -2.01 10.74 4.09
C ASP A 98 -2.09 11.13 5.58
N PHE A 99 -1.12 10.71 6.37
CA PHE A 99 -0.99 11.07 7.79
C PHE A 99 0.31 11.82 8.08
N GLY A 100 0.82 12.54 7.09
CA GLY A 100 2.04 13.36 7.22
C GLY A 100 3.31 12.54 7.22
N LYS A 101 4.36 13.05 7.90
CA LYS A 101 5.63 12.34 8.04
C LYS A 101 5.49 11.13 8.96
N GLY A 102 6.00 9.97 8.53
CA GLY A 102 5.96 8.76 9.32
C GLY A 102 6.68 7.59 8.67
N PHE A 103 6.71 6.47 9.37
CA PHE A 103 7.06 5.17 8.82
C PHE A 103 5.75 4.41 8.56
N TYR A 104 5.47 4.12 7.30
CA TYR A 104 4.20 3.59 6.82
C TYR A 104 4.25 2.07 6.71
N MET A 105 3.30 1.40 7.33
CA MET A 105 3.12 -0.06 7.31
C MET A 105 1.66 -0.37 6.97
N GLY A 106 1.40 -1.46 6.27
CA GLY A 106 0.04 -1.85 5.88
C GLY A 106 -0.31 -3.27 6.27
N THR A 107 -1.61 -3.55 6.38
CA THR A 107 -2.10 -4.92 6.61
C THR A 107 -2.17 -5.75 5.32
N ASP A 108 -2.11 -5.12 4.15
CA ASP A 108 -2.16 -5.77 2.85
C ASP A 108 -0.76 -5.86 2.22
N PRO A 109 -0.17 -7.07 2.09
CA PRO A 109 1.12 -7.25 1.45
C PRO A 109 1.09 -6.86 -0.04
N GLY A 110 -0.03 -7.08 -0.74
CA GLY A 110 -0.19 -6.77 -2.15
C GLY A 110 -0.02 -5.29 -2.43
N GLN A 111 -0.51 -4.44 -1.56
CA GLN A 111 -0.34 -3.00 -1.69
C GLN A 111 1.13 -2.58 -1.49
N ALA A 112 1.78 -3.09 -0.45
CA ALA A 112 3.19 -2.76 -0.21
C ALA A 112 4.09 -3.22 -1.38
N LEU A 113 3.78 -4.38 -2.00
CA LEU A 113 4.45 -4.91 -3.18
C LEU A 113 4.27 -4.01 -4.42
N THR A 114 3.04 -3.60 -4.70
CA THR A 114 2.75 -2.76 -5.88
C THR A 114 3.37 -1.37 -5.79
N LEU A 115 3.56 -0.83 -4.58
CA LEU A 115 4.24 0.46 -4.37
C LEU A 115 5.73 0.45 -4.72
N ILE A 116 6.36 -0.73 -4.74
CA ILE A 116 7.81 -0.86 -4.92
C ILE A 116 8.22 -1.58 -6.21
N CYS A 117 7.27 -2.08 -6.99
CA CYS A 117 7.54 -2.93 -8.17
C CYS A 117 8.39 -2.25 -9.26
N ASP A 118 8.32 -0.92 -9.38
CA ASP A 118 9.09 -0.13 -10.35
C ASP A 118 10.54 0.13 -9.94
N TYR A 119 10.92 -0.15 -8.69
CA TYR A 119 12.25 0.18 -8.16
C TYR A 119 13.15 -1.04 -8.10
N GLU A 120 14.25 -1.02 -8.84
CA GLU A 120 15.18 -2.15 -8.95
C GLU A 120 15.83 -2.55 -7.61
N LYS A 121 16.12 -1.56 -6.76
CA LYS A 121 16.72 -1.76 -5.43
C LYS A 121 15.68 -1.86 -4.32
N SER A 122 14.41 -2.03 -4.68
CA SER A 122 13.35 -2.12 -3.70
C SER A 122 13.46 -3.37 -2.85
N LYS A 123 13.01 -3.25 -1.60
CA LYS A 123 12.97 -4.33 -0.63
C LYS A 123 11.61 -4.37 0.04
N PHE A 124 11.15 -5.57 0.30
CA PHE A 124 9.91 -5.84 1.00
C PHE A 124 10.21 -6.39 2.39
N TYR A 125 9.52 -5.88 3.38
CA TYR A 125 9.71 -6.25 4.76
C TYR A 125 8.41 -6.74 5.39
N ILE A 126 8.50 -7.82 6.16
CA ILE A 126 7.52 -8.19 7.16
C ILE A 126 7.97 -7.54 8.46
N VAL A 127 7.11 -6.72 9.04
CA VAL A 127 7.40 -5.95 10.24
C VAL A 127 6.35 -6.20 11.31
N SER A 128 6.64 -5.88 12.56
CA SER A 128 5.65 -5.90 13.62
C SER A 128 5.73 -4.64 14.47
N VAL A 129 4.61 -4.25 15.06
CA VAL A 129 4.53 -3.09 15.96
C VAL A 129 3.74 -3.45 17.22
N SER A 130 4.23 -3.04 18.39
CA SER A 130 3.46 -3.09 19.65
C SER A 130 2.64 -1.80 19.77
N VAL A 131 1.31 -1.93 19.81
CA VAL A 131 0.38 -0.79 19.82
C VAL A 131 0.06 -0.32 21.24
N ASP A 132 -0.05 -1.24 22.18
CA ASP A 132 -0.59 -0.97 23.55
C ASP A 132 0.22 0.07 24.35
N LYS A 133 1.52 0.20 24.09
CA LYS A 133 2.41 1.13 24.76
C LYS A 133 2.54 2.50 24.09
N LEU A 134 1.82 2.70 22.99
CA LEU A 134 1.89 3.90 22.15
C LEU A 134 0.65 4.78 22.34
N ALA A 135 0.87 6.08 22.36
CA ALA A 135 -0.21 7.03 22.18
C ALA A 135 -0.71 6.93 20.73
N HIS A 136 -1.80 6.22 20.50
CA HIS A 136 -2.31 5.99 19.16
C HIS A 136 -3.71 6.56 18.95
N ILE A 137 -4.11 6.67 17.69
CA ILE A 137 -5.46 6.97 17.26
C ILE A 137 -5.81 6.06 16.09
N GLU A 138 -7.03 5.51 16.12
CA GLU A 138 -7.62 4.84 14.97
C GLU A 138 -8.68 5.76 14.36
N VAL A 139 -8.50 6.09 13.07
CA VAL A 139 -9.37 6.98 12.32
C VAL A 139 -10.32 6.11 11.47
N PRO A 140 -11.63 6.15 11.72
CA PRO A 140 -12.58 5.39 10.92
C PRO A 140 -12.62 5.88 9.46
N ALA A 141 -13.06 5.00 8.54
CA ALA A 141 -13.15 5.30 7.11
C ALA A 141 -14.39 6.16 6.81
N ASP A 142 -14.40 7.40 7.28
CA ASP A 142 -15.48 8.38 7.14
C ASP A 142 -14.96 9.74 6.67
N ILE A 143 -15.79 10.78 6.78
CA ILE A 143 -15.41 12.14 6.41
C ILE A 143 -14.23 12.68 7.22
N ASP A 144 -14.09 12.29 8.49
CA ASP A 144 -12.97 12.72 9.32
C ASP A 144 -11.64 12.17 8.82
N TRP A 145 -11.63 10.93 8.28
CA TRP A 145 -10.47 10.39 7.59
C TRP A 145 -10.09 11.22 6.35
N ALA A 146 -11.08 11.55 5.51
CA ALA A 146 -10.84 12.35 4.30
C ALA A 146 -10.30 13.74 4.63
N MET A 147 -10.88 14.39 5.64
CA MET A 147 -10.44 15.71 6.10
C MET A 147 -9.06 15.66 6.75
N LEU A 148 -8.73 14.59 7.50
CA LEU A 148 -7.40 14.40 8.06
C LEU A 148 -6.34 14.24 6.95
N VAL A 149 -6.66 13.47 5.90
CA VAL A 149 -5.80 13.36 4.70
C VAL A 149 -5.66 14.72 4.02
N ALA A 150 -6.77 15.49 3.87
CA ALA A 150 -6.73 16.84 3.31
C ALA A 150 -5.84 17.79 4.13
N TYR A 151 -5.91 17.72 5.46
CA TYR A 151 -5.05 18.48 6.36
C TYR A 151 -3.56 18.16 6.11
N HIS A 152 -3.18 16.90 6.16
CA HIS A 152 -1.78 16.49 5.98
C HIS A 152 -1.24 16.76 4.57
N ARG A 153 -2.09 16.69 3.54
CA ARG A 153 -1.74 17.03 2.16
C ARG A 153 -1.74 18.53 1.87
N GLY A 154 -2.04 19.40 2.88
CA GLY A 154 -2.04 20.86 2.74
C GLY A 154 -3.20 21.40 1.91
N LYS A 155 -4.30 20.66 1.78
CA LYS A 155 -5.49 21.07 1.00
C LYS A 155 -6.41 22.01 1.78
N MET A 156 -6.20 22.18 3.09
CA MET A 156 -7.03 22.98 3.97
C MET A 156 -6.41 24.34 4.36
N GLU A 157 -5.31 24.75 3.74
CA GLU A 157 -4.57 25.97 4.11
C GLU A 157 -5.44 27.26 4.05
N LYS A 158 -6.42 27.32 3.15
CA LYS A 158 -7.34 28.47 3.02
C LYS A 158 -8.26 28.68 4.23
N ILE A 159 -8.36 27.69 5.12
CA ILE A 159 -9.12 27.78 6.39
C ILE A 159 -8.21 27.65 7.62
N ASN A 160 -6.91 27.84 7.44
CA ASN A 160 -5.94 27.78 8.55
C ASN A 160 -6.37 28.72 9.70
N GLY A 161 -6.26 28.22 10.93
CA GLY A 161 -6.63 28.94 12.15
C GLY A 161 -8.13 28.82 12.54
N THR A 162 -8.99 28.27 11.69
CA THR A 162 -10.39 28.01 12.08
C THR A 162 -10.49 26.85 13.09
N PRO A 163 -11.58 26.76 13.88
CA PRO A 163 -11.82 25.61 14.76
C PRO A 163 -11.82 24.27 14.00
N PHE A 164 -12.36 24.26 12.78
CA PHE A 164 -12.41 23.08 11.92
C PHE A 164 -11.00 22.62 11.54
N TYR A 165 -10.12 23.51 11.07
CA TYR A 165 -8.71 23.19 10.78
C TYR A 165 -7.98 22.66 12.03
N ASN A 166 -8.19 23.33 13.16
CA ASN A 166 -7.54 22.99 14.43
C ASN A 166 -8.01 21.63 14.97
N LYS A 167 -9.24 21.17 14.67
CA LYS A 167 -9.72 19.82 14.98
C LYS A 167 -8.77 18.77 14.40
N TYR A 168 -8.46 18.81 13.10
CA TYR A 168 -7.61 17.81 12.45
C TYR A 168 -6.14 17.92 12.83
N ARG A 169 -5.66 19.15 13.07
CA ARG A 169 -4.35 19.36 13.67
C ARG A 169 -4.24 18.68 15.05
N ALA A 170 -5.26 18.82 15.88
CA ALA A 170 -5.27 18.25 17.24
C ALA A 170 -5.39 16.71 17.23
N MET A 171 -6.09 16.14 16.27
CA MET A 171 -6.30 14.67 16.18
C MET A 171 -4.99 13.88 16.22
N THR A 172 -3.96 14.37 15.56
CA THR A 172 -2.67 13.69 15.45
C THR A 172 -1.58 14.26 16.35
N LEU A 173 -1.88 15.32 17.11
CA LEU A 173 -0.94 15.94 18.02
C LEU A 173 -0.57 14.97 19.16
N ASN A 174 0.72 14.85 19.44
CA ASN A 174 1.28 13.98 20.50
C ASN A 174 0.91 12.48 20.32
N LYS A 175 0.64 12.04 19.11
CA LYS A 175 0.48 10.63 18.80
C LYS A 175 1.82 10.01 18.40
N ASP A 176 1.99 8.74 18.77
CA ASP A 176 3.12 7.91 18.34
C ASP A 176 2.74 7.12 17.08
N LEU A 177 1.45 6.72 16.97
CA LEU A 177 0.94 5.88 15.90
C LEU A 177 -0.43 6.37 15.43
N ILE A 178 -0.63 6.44 14.13
CA ILE A 178 -1.92 6.71 13.48
C ILE A 178 -2.32 5.47 12.70
N ILE A 179 -3.55 5.00 12.92
CA ILE A 179 -4.13 3.84 12.24
C ILE A 179 -5.32 4.33 11.42
N GLY A 180 -5.44 3.93 10.17
CA GLY A 180 -6.57 4.32 9.33
C GLY A 180 -6.60 3.55 8.02
N SER A 181 -7.61 3.80 7.21
CA SER A 181 -7.72 3.17 5.90
C SER A 181 -6.57 3.55 4.98
N ILE A 182 -6.18 2.62 4.14
CA ILE A 182 -5.15 2.84 3.11
C ILE A 182 -5.78 3.62 1.95
N ALA A 183 -5.18 4.74 1.55
CA ALA A 183 -5.45 5.36 0.27
C ALA A 183 -4.51 4.72 -0.79
N ASN A 184 -4.92 3.62 -1.38
CA ASN A 184 -4.16 3.01 -2.47
C ASN A 184 -4.36 3.76 -3.80
N ASP A 185 -3.65 3.34 -4.85
CA ASP A 185 -3.73 3.94 -6.19
C ASP A 185 -5.17 4.05 -6.73
N ARG A 186 -6.07 3.14 -6.32
CA ARG A 186 -7.49 3.17 -6.71
C ARG A 186 -8.22 4.35 -6.10
N MET A 187 -7.86 4.71 -4.87
CA MET A 187 -8.47 5.82 -4.14
C MET A 187 -7.87 7.18 -4.47
N PHE A 188 -6.62 7.24 -4.93
CA PHE A 188 -5.99 8.53 -5.27
C PHE A 188 -6.83 9.34 -6.25
N PHE A 189 -7.39 8.69 -7.27
CA PHE A 189 -8.25 9.35 -8.24
C PHE A 189 -9.49 9.98 -7.56
N VAL A 190 -10.18 9.25 -6.67
CA VAL A 190 -11.39 9.74 -5.98
C VAL A 190 -11.04 10.86 -5.01
N ILE A 191 -9.97 10.69 -4.23
CA ILE A 191 -9.50 11.68 -3.26
C ILE A 191 -9.08 12.98 -3.95
N ASP A 192 -8.33 12.90 -5.02
CA ASP A 192 -7.89 14.09 -5.76
C ASP A 192 -9.08 14.80 -6.41
N ASN A 193 -10.05 14.04 -6.97
CA ASN A 193 -11.29 14.62 -7.51
C ASN A 193 -12.17 15.24 -6.43
N PHE A 194 -12.21 14.69 -5.23
CA PHE A 194 -12.88 15.31 -4.10
C PHE A 194 -12.23 16.64 -3.74
N PHE A 195 -10.91 16.72 -3.63
CA PHE A 195 -10.20 17.95 -3.29
C PHE A 195 -10.29 19.06 -4.34
N VAL A 196 -10.55 18.71 -5.60
CA VAL A 196 -10.78 19.70 -6.67
C VAL A 196 -12.26 19.99 -6.91
N GLY A 197 -13.17 19.44 -6.07
CA GLY A 197 -14.60 19.72 -6.12
C GLY A 197 -15.37 18.99 -7.22
N ASN A 198 -14.86 17.89 -7.74
CA ASN A 198 -15.54 17.08 -8.75
C ASN A 198 -16.38 15.94 -8.16
N VAL A 199 -16.14 15.58 -6.91
CA VAL A 199 -16.74 14.45 -6.20
C VAL A 199 -17.22 14.95 -4.84
N THR A 200 -18.39 14.49 -4.39
CA THR A 200 -18.92 14.80 -3.06
C THR A 200 -18.30 13.89 -1.99
N ASP A 201 -18.45 14.28 -0.73
CA ASP A 201 -18.07 13.50 0.44
C ASP A 201 -18.77 12.13 0.49
N MET A 202 -20.06 12.09 0.13
CA MET A 202 -20.83 10.83 0.06
C MET A 202 -20.29 9.89 -1.01
N ALA A 203 -19.93 10.40 -2.19
CA ALA A 203 -19.30 9.59 -3.24
C ALA A 203 -17.92 9.08 -2.81
N LEU A 204 -17.13 9.90 -2.11
CA LEU A 204 -15.82 9.52 -1.56
C LEU A 204 -15.97 8.40 -0.52
N ILE A 205 -16.86 8.56 0.48
CA ILE A 205 -17.07 7.57 1.56
C ILE A 205 -17.57 6.24 1.00
N ASN A 206 -18.51 6.28 0.06
CA ASN A 206 -19.02 5.06 -0.58
C ASN A 206 -17.94 4.37 -1.43
N SER A 207 -17.04 5.12 -2.05
CA SER A 207 -15.88 4.58 -2.76
C SER A 207 -14.90 3.89 -1.82
N LEU A 208 -14.62 4.47 -0.66
CA LEU A 208 -13.78 3.86 0.39
C LEU A 208 -14.35 2.53 0.85
N SER A 209 -15.66 2.50 1.14
CA SER A 209 -16.36 1.30 1.61
C SER A 209 -16.38 0.19 0.56
N ALA A 210 -16.60 0.53 -0.72
CA ALA A 210 -16.66 -0.43 -1.81
C ALA A 210 -15.30 -1.06 -2.14
N LEU A 211 -14.20 -0.34 -1.94
CA LEU A 211 -12.86 -0.83 -2.25
C LEU A 211 -12.27 -1.76 -1.18
N GLN A 212 -12.90 -1.87 -0.01
CA GLN A 212 -12.46 -2.72 1.11
C GLN A 212 -10.94 -2.64 1.34
N LEU A 213 -10.44 -1.41 1.47
CA LEU A 213 -9.01 -1.17 1.65
C LEU A 213 -8.56 -1.67 3.01
N GLY A 214 -7.37 -2.26 3.07
CA GLY A 214 -6.73 -2.62 4.32
C GLY A 214 -6.46 -1.39 5.21
N LYS A 215 -5.89 -1.62 6.39
CA LYS A 215 -5.46 -0.56 7.29
C LYS A 215 -3.98 -0.24 7.10
N GLN A 216 -3.65 1.04 7.22
CA GLN A 216 -2.27 1.48 7.38
C GLN A 216 -2.01 1.88 8.83
N TYR A 217 -0.82 1.57 9.29
CA TYR A 217 -0.26 1.93 10.57
C TYR A 217 0.94 2.84 10.32
N VAL A 218 0.89 4.05 10.83
CA VAL A 218 1.91 5.05 10.55
C VAL A 218 2.57 5.48 11.86
N ALA A 219 3.82 5.09 12.06
CA ALA A 219 4.61 5.55 13.18
C ALA A 219 5.09 6.98 12.89
N VAL A 220 4.55 7.96 13.64
CA VAL A 220 4.75 9.40 13.38
C VAL A 220 5.72 10.06 14.37
N SER A 221 6.13 9.35 15.40
CA SER A 221 7.16 9.77 16.35
C SER A 221 8.34 8.80 16.36
N GLN A 222 9.49 9.21 16.92
CA GLN A 222 10.62 8.28 17.11
C GLN A 222 10.22 7.13 18.03
N LYS A 223 9.49 7.39 19.11
CA LYS A 223 8.97 6.34 20.00
C LYS A 223 8.10 5.32 19.27
N GLY A 224 7.25 5.78 18.31
CA GLY A 224 6.48 4.91 17.44
C GLY A 224 7.38 4.06 16.55
N CYS A 225 8.40 4.67 15.93
CA CYS A 225 9.37 3.96 15.09
C CYS A 225 10.22 2.96 15.87
N ASP A 226 10.62 3.28 17.09
CA ASP A 226 11.41 2.39 17.97
C ASP A 226 10.62 1.14 18.39
N SER A 227 9.28 1.17 18.34
CA SER A 227 8.42 0.03 18.60
C SER A 227 8.25 -0.93 17.41
N VAL A 228 8.72 -0.53 16.22
CA VAL A 228 8.65 -1.35 15.01
C VAL A 228 9.85 -2.29 14.98
N HIS A 229 9.59 -3.58 14.76
CA HIS A 229 10.63 -4.58 14.52
C HIS A 229 10.56 -5.08 13.09
N ILE A 230 11.72 -5.27 12.47
CA ILE A 230 11.83 -5.97 11.17
C ILE A 230 11.91 -7.46 11.50
N GLU A 231 10.88 -8.20 11.12
CA GLU A 231 10.80 -9.65 11.36
C GLU A 231 11.47 -10.43 10.23
N ALA A 232 11.28 -9.97 8.98
CA ALA A 232 11.94 -10.55 7.82
C ALA A 232 12.12 -9.52 6.69
N GLU A 233 13.16 -9.70 5.90
CA GLU A 233 13.33 -9.07 4.59
C GLU A 233 13.06 -10.14 3.52
N VAL A 234 12.08 -9.90 2.66
CA VAL A 234 11.67 -10.84 1.61
C VAL A 234 12.28 -10.38 0.29
N GLU A 235 13.13 -11.20 -0.29
CA GLU A 235 13.68 -10.94 -1.61
C GLU A 235 12.64 -11.15 -2.70
N LEU A 236 12.57 -10.20 -3.64
CA LEU A 236 11.70 -10.25 -4.81
C LEU A 236 12.54 -10.39 -6.08
N SER A 237 12.27 -11.44 -6.84
CA SER A 237 12.89 -11.62 -8.14
C SER A 237 12.43 -10.57 -9.15
N TYR A 238 13.19 -10.36 -10.21
CA TYR A 238 12.78 -9.49 -11.30
C TYR A 238 11.47 -9.96 -11.95
N LEU A 239 11.27 -11.28 -12.08
CA LEU A 239 10.04 -11.87 -12.59
C LEU A 239 8.81 -11.50 -11.73
N GLU A 240 8.91 -11.66 -10.41
CA GLU A 240 7.82 -11.27 -9.49
C GLU A 240 7.49 -9.79 -9.62
N ARG A 241 8.50 -8.92 -9.73
CA ARG A 241 8.28 -7.47 -9.95
C ARG A 241 7.55 -7.16 -11.26
N LEU A 242 7.81 -7.88 -12.34
CA LEU A 242 7.07 -7.70 -13.59
C LEU A 242 5.58 -8.01 -13.42
N PHE A 243 5.22 -9.10 -12.72
CA PHE A 243 3.83 -9.43 -12.45
C PHE A 243 3.17 -8.45 -11.47
N MET A 244 3.89 -7.97 -10.45
CA MET A 244 3.40 -6.94 -9.55
C MET A 244 3.07 -5.64 -10.30
N LYS A 245 3.87 -5.27 -11.30
CA LYS A 245 3.63 -4.10 -12.14
C LYS A 245 2.35 -4.24 -12.96
N GLU A 246 2.12 -5.39 -13.60
CA GLU A 246 0.86 -5.66 -14.31
C GLU A 246 -0.34 -5.54 -13.37
N VAL A 247 -0.28 -6.20 -12.21
CA VAL A 247 -1.35 -6.13 -11.21
C VAL A 247 -1.57 -4.70 -10.71
N ALA A 248 -0.52 -3.91 -10.53
CA ALA A 248 -0.67 -2.49 -10.16
C ALA A 248 -1.40 -1.69 -11.23
N GLU A 249 -1.06 -1.89 -12.51
CA GLU A 249 -1.72 -1.24 -13.65
C GLU A 249 -3.19 -1.67 -13.78
N GLU A 250 -3.49 -2.96 -13.69
CA GLU A 250 -4.86 -3.49 -13.70
C GLU A 250 -5.69 -2.97 -12.51
N ASN A 251 -5.12 -2.97 -11.32
CA ASN A 251 -5.78 -2.48 -10.12
C ASN A 251 -6.11 -0.99 -10.25
N ARG A 252 -5.21 -0.19 -10.82
CA ARG A 252 -5.46 1.22 -11.08
C ARG A 252 -6.61 1.41 -12.06
N ALA A 253 -6.63 0.69 -13.18
CA ALA A 253 -7.69 0.77 -14.19
C ALA A 253 -9.06 0.36 -13.62
N ARG A 254 -9.13 -0.76 -12.88
CA ARG A 254 -10.36 -1.22 -12.21
C ARG A 254 -10.84 -0.23 -11.16
N GLY A 255 -9.92 0.34 -10.38
CA GLY A 255 -10.25 1.32 -9.35
C GLY A 255 -10.84 2.60 -9.93
N ILE A 256 -10.29 3.11 -11.03
CA ILE A 256 -10.82 4.28 -11.73
C ILE A 256 -12.23 3.99 -12.27
N SER A 257 -12.47 2.82 -12.87
CA SER A 257 -13.79 2.42 -13.35
C SER A 257 -14.82 2.38 -12.23
N LEU A 258 -14.52 1.67 -11.14
CA LEU A 258 -15.41 1.56 -9.99
C LEU A 258 -15.70 2.93 -9.35
N ALA A 259 -14.68 3.76 -9.19
CA ALA A 259 -14.83 5.11 -8.66
C ALA A 259 -15.75 5.98 -9.53
N ASN A 260 -15.60 5.91 -10.86
CA ASN A 260 -16.46 6.64 -11.78
C ASN A 260 -17.93 6.22 -11.68
N ASP A 261 -18.20 4.92 -11.51
CA ASP A 261 -19.57 4.42 -11.37
C ASP A 261 -20.18 4.85 -10.03
N ILE A 262 -19.44 4.80 -8.94
CA ILE A 262 -19.88 5.28 -7.64
C ILE A 262 -20.13 6.81 -7.68
N CYS A 263 -19.21 7.57 -8.25
CA CYS A 263 -19.38 9.02 -8.39
C CYS A 263 -20.63 9.41 -9.20
N LYS A 264 -20.99 8.64 -10.23
CA LYS A 264 -22.25 8.85 -10.97
C LYS A 264 -23.47 8.61 -10.09
N ASN A 265 -23.45 7.53 -9.29
CA ASN A 265 -24.58 7.15 -8.43
C ASN A 265 -24.83 8.19 -7.32
N TYR A 266 -23.77 8.75 -6.71
CA TYR A 266 -23.85 9.69 -5.60
C TYR A 266 -23.66 11.16 -6.02
N ARG A 267 -23.72 11.47 -7.31
CA ARG A 267 -23.44 12.81 -7.86
C ARG A 267 -24.25 13.94 -7.24
N ARG A 268 -25.44 13.65 -6.72
CA ARG A 268 -26.37 14.65 -6.16
C ARG A 268 -26.52 14.53 -4.64
N GLU A 269 -25.70 13.71 -3.99
CA GLU A 269 -25.74 13.47 -2.56
C GLU A 269 -24.46 13.98 -1.90
N GLY A 270 -24.63 14.58 -0.72
CA GLY A 270 -23.52 15.12 0.07
C GLY A 270 -23.04 16.50 -0.37
N MET A 271 -21.85 16.87 0.10
CA MET A 271 -21.24 18.18 -0.09
C MET A 271 -19.93 18.08 -0.87
N PHE A 272 -19.64 19.09 -1.68
CA PHE A 272 -18.34 19.27 -2.29
C PHE A 272 -17.31 19.80 -1.28
N PHE A 273 -16.04 19.51 -1.51
CA PHE A 273 -14.97 19.90 -0.61
C PHE A 273 -14.93 21.38 -0.28
N ASP A 274 -15.13 22.25 -1.28
CA ASP A 274 -15.17 23.71 -1.08
C ASP A 274 -16.37 24.16 -0.25
N GLU A 275 -17.52 23.51 -0.40
CA GLU A 275 -18.73 23.80 0.43
C GLU A 275 -18.46 23.47 1.90
N ILE A 276 -17.84 22.32 2.20
CA ILE A 276 -17.44 21.95 3.55
C ILE A 276 -16.47 22.98 4.14
N LEU A 277 -15.50 23.46 3.35
CA LEU A 277 -14.56 24.46 3.82
C LEU A 277 -15.20 25.84 4.04
N ASP A 278 -16.18 26.23 3.22
CA ASP A 278 -16.87 27.50 3.35
C ASP A 278 -17.85 27.50 4.53
N GLU A 279 -18.51 26.37 4.81
CA GLU A 279 -19.28 26.20 6.06
C GLU A 279 -18.38 26.30 7.30
N ALA A 280 -17.21 25.67 7.27
CA ALA A 280 -16.23 25.74 8.35
C ALA A 280 -15.74 27.18 8.63
N LYS A 281 -15.66 28.05 7.61
CA LYS A 281 -15.32 29.46 7.77
C LYS A 281 -16.48 30.25 8.40
N SER A 282 -17.72 29.98 7.99
CA SER A 282 -18.91 30.71 8.47
C SER A 282 -19.28 30.31 9.89
N GLY A 283 -19.17 29.04 10.27
CA GLY A 283 -19.40 28.53 11.62
C GLY A 283 -18.42 29.05 12.69
N GLY A 284 -17.29 29.61 12.29
CA GLY A 284 -16.32 30.25 13.20
C GLY A 284 -16.65 31.70 13.58
N LYS A 285 -17.79 32.23 13.14
CA LYS A 285 -18.24 33.60 13.40
C LYS A 285 -19.38 33.72 14.45
N GLN A 286 -19.66 32.62 15.20
CA GLN A 286 -20.58 32.68 16.33
C GLN A 286 -19.85 32.77 17.67
#